data_0d571b9ee63b05f361870553687a7740
#
_entry.id   0d571b9ee63b05f361870553687a7740
#
_cell.length_a   1.000
_cell.length_b   1.000
_cell.length_c   1.000
_cell.angle_alpha   90.00
_cell.angle_beta   90.00
_cell.angle_gamma   90.00
#
_symmetry.space_group_name_H-M   'P 1'
#
loop_
_entity.id
_entity.type
_entity.pdbx_description
1 polymer ?
#
loop_
_entity_poly.entity_id
_entity_poly.type
_entity_poly.pdbx_seq_one_letter_code
_entity_poly.pdbx_strand_id
1 'polypeptide(L)'
;MRMEDDDLVHLNQMNTTTIIILAVFVIVIAIGAFLYFRRRRSENLHKQFGPEYKRAVDQYGDQGKAEAALVEREKRVRKLDIRGLTRDEKNQFSDNWKKTQARFVDAPSPAVSEADGLVKELMLARRYPVGEFEQRAADVSVDHPDVVNNYRNAHEIAERNKSGKATTEDLRQAMVHYRSLFEELLETTAAESSNQSERTKADKEVAK
;
A
#
# COMPACT_ATOMS: atom_id res chain seq x y z
N MET A 1 -65.19 -35.29 -16.54
CA MET A 1 -63.81 -35.71 -16.42
C MET A 1 -62.92 -34.80 -17.31
N ARG A 2 -62.97 -33.46 -17.02
CA ARG A 2 -62.28 -32.44 -17.84
C ARG A 2 -61.85 -31.18 -17.02
N MET A 3 -62.08 -31.23 -15.70
CA MET A 3 -61.76 -30.12 -14.79
C MET A 3 -60.44 -30.27 -14.02
N GLU A 4 -59.84 -31.47 -14.02
CA GLU A 4 -58.60 -31.69 -13.28
C GLU A 4 -57.32 -31.25 -14.04
N ASP A 5 -57.36 -31.25 -15.37
CA ASP A 5 -56.18 -30.92 -16.17
C ASP A 5 -55.89 -29.39 -16.23
N ASP A 6 -56.93 -28.54 -16.18
CA ASP A 6 -56.80 -27.08 -16.20
C ASP A 6 -56.21 -26.56 -14.87
N ASP A 7 -56.58 -27.13 -13.74
CA ASP A 7 -56.04 -26.75 -12.42
C ASP A 7 -54.55 -27.10 -12.25
N LEU A 8 -54.12 -28.22 -12.82
CA LEU A 8 -52.71 -28.63 -12.78
C LEU A 8 -51.82 -27.75 -13.68
N VAL A 9 -52.33 -27.27 -14.80
CA VAL A 9 -51.64 -26.36 -15.68
C VAL A 9 -51.47 -24.99 -15.06
N HIS A 10 -52.49 -24.46 -14.36
CA HIS A 10 -52.41 -23.21 -13.61
C HIS A 10 -51.44 -23.26 -12.40
N LEU A 11 -51.41 -24.40 -11.67
CA LEU A 11 -50.47 -24.59 -10.57
C LEU A 11 -49.01 -24.67 -11.08
N ASN A 12 -48.76 -25.32 -12.21
CA ASN A 12 -47.43 -25.40 -12.79
C ASN A 12 -46.98 -24.01 -13.37
N GLN A 13 -47.89 -23.23 -13.93
CA GLN A 13 -47.60 -21.89 -14.46
C GLN A 13 -47.35 -20.87 -13.35
N MET A 14 -48.11 -20.97 -12.22
CA MET A 14 -47.84 -20.16 -11.03
C MET A 14 -46.48 -20.47 -10.42
N ASN A 15 -46.09 -21.73 -10.32
CA ASN A 15 -44.77 -22.13 -9.82
C ASN A 15 -43.63 -21.62 -10.69
N THR A 16 -43.76 -21.68 -12.01
CA THR A 16 -42.74 -21.18 -12.94
C THR A 16 -42.57 -19.68 -12.85
N THR A 17 -43.66 -18.92 -12.79
CA THR A 17 -43.64 -17.46 -12.62
C THR A 17 -43.02 -17.07 -11.27
N THR A 18 -43.37 -17.76 -10.20
CA THR A 18 -42.81 -17.54 -8.86
C THR A 18 -41.31 -17.82 -8.84
N ILE A 19 -40.84 -18.88 -9.50
CA ILE A 19 -39.42 -19.20 -9.62
C ILE A 19 -38.68 -18.10 -10.38
N ILE A 20 -39.22 -17.59 -11.47
CA ILE A 20 -38.61 -16.50 -12.23
C ILE A 20 -38.51 -15.23 -11.39
N ILE A 21 -39.56 -14.86 -10.65
CA ILE A 21 -39.56 -13.66 -9.79
C ILE A 21 -38.48 -13.83 -8.69
N LEU A 22 -38.40 -14.99 -8.05
CA LEU A 22 -37.37 -15.28 -7.05
C LEU A 22 -35.97 -15.22 -7.65
N ALA A 23 -35.75 -15.78 -8.84
CA ALA A 23 -34.47 -15.72 -9.51
C ALA A 23 -34.05 -14.27 -9.82
N VAL A 24 -34.97 -13.46 -10.34
CA VAL A 24 -34.71 -12.02 -10.59
C VAL A 24 -34.38 -11.29 -9.28
N PHE A 25 -35.12 -11.56 -8.22
CA PHE A 25 -34.88 -10.95 -6.90
C PHE A 25 -33.51 -11.31 -6.34
N VAL A 26 -33.09 -12.57 -6.44
CA VAL A 26 -31.74 -13.02 -6.04
C VAL A 26 -30.65 -12.33 -6.88
N ILE A 27 -30.87 -12.20 -8.19
CA ILE A 27 -29.90 -11.49 -9.07
C ILE A 27 -29.76 -10.04 -8.68
N VAL A 28 -30.87 -9.35 -8.40
CA VAL A 28 -30.85 -7.93 -7.97
C VAL A 28 -30.10 -7.77 -6.64
N ILE A 29 -30.36 -8.66 -5.68
CA ILE A 29 -29.62 -8.65 -4.41
C ILE A 29 -28.14 -8.93 -4.63
N ALA A 30 -27.78 -9.90 -5.47
CA ALA A 30 -26.39 -10.24 -5.77
C ALA A 30 -25.65 -9.07 -6.43
N ILE A 31 -26.30 -8.37 -7.38
CA ILE A 31 -25.74 -7.16 -8.01
C ILE A 31 -25.58 -6.05 -6.98
N GLY A 32 -26.60 -5.79 -6.14
CA GLY A 32 -26.52 -4.79 -5.08
C GLY A 32 -25.40 -5.07 -4.09
N ALA A 33 -25.29 -6.31 -3.63
CA ALA A 33 -24.21 -6.75 -2.75
C ALA A 33 -22.82 -6.60 -3.43
N PHE A 34 -22.70 -7.02 -4.69
CA PHE A 34 -21.46 -6.87 -5.46
C PHE A 34 -21.02 -5.41 -5.58
N LEU A 35 -21.93 -4.51 -5.93
CA LEU A 35 -21.63 -3.07 -6.04
C LEU A 35 -21.27 -2.47 -4.68
N TYR A 36 -21.97 -2.86 -3.61
CA TYR A 36 -21.67 -2.43 -2.25
C TYR A 36 -20.27 -2.86 -1.79
N PHE A 37 -19.93 -4.14 -1.96
CA PHE A 37 -18.61 -4.66 -1.60
C PHE A 37 -17.49 -4.04 -2.44
N ARG A 38 -17.73 -3.86 -3.74
CA ARG A 38 -16.78 -3.18 -4.64
C ARG A 38 -16.51 -1.75 -4.17
N ARG A 39 -17.56 -0.98 -3.86
CA ARG A 39 -17.42 0.40 -3.38
C ARG A 39 -16.68 0.46 -2.05
N ARG A 40 -17.06 -0.39 -1.09
CA ARG A 40 -16.41 -0.46 0.22
C ARG A 40 -14.92 -0.82 0.11
N ARG A 41 -14.58 -1.75 -0.80
CA ARG A 41 -13.18 -2.11 -1.07
C ARG A 41 -12.40 -0.93 -1.64
N SER A 42 -12.95 -0.20 -2.60
CA SER A 42 -12.34 1.00 -3.18
C SER A 42 -12.07 2.07 -2.10
N GLU A 43 -13.05 2.34 -1.24
CA GLU A 43 -12.91 3.30 -0.14
C GLU A 43 -11.82 2.88 0.87
N ASN A 44 -11.71 1.59 1.16
CA ASN A 44 -10.65 1.08 2.03
C ASN A 44 -9.26 1.24 1.41
N LEU A 45 -9.09 0.92 0.13
CA LEU A 45 -7.83 1.12 -0.59
C LEU A 45 -7.46 2.61 -0.65
N HIS A 46 -8.43 3.48 -0.89
CA HIS A 46 -8.19 4.93 -0.89
C HIS A 46 -7.70 5.43 0.48
N LYS A 47 -8.29 4.93 1.57
CA LYS A 47 -7.86 5.27 2.94
C LYS A 47 -6.48 4.71 3.28
N GLN A 48 -6.23 3.45 2.89
CA GLN A 48 -4.97 2.76 3.20
C GLN A 48 -3.79 3.36 2.44
N PHE A 49 -3.96 3.64 1.15
CA PHE A 49 -2.87 4.10 0.29
C PHE A 49 -2.79 5.62 0.14
N GLY A 50 -3.77 6.38 0.64
CA GLY A 50 -3.73 7.83 0.61
C GLY A 50 -3.32 8.41 -0.76
N PRO A 51 -2.24 9.23 -0.82
CA PRO A 51 -1.75 9.83 -2.07
C PRO A 51 -1.32 8.80 -3.13
N GLU A 52 -0.82 7.63 -2.72
CA GLU A 52 -0.40 6.56 -3.65
C GLU A 52 -1.57 5.94 -4.41
N TYR A 53 -2.79 5.98 -3.87
CA TYR A 53 -3.98 5.54 -4.61
C TYR A 53 -4.18 6.35 -5.88
N LYS A 54 -4.13 7.69 -5.78
CA LYS A 54 -4.25 8.58 -6.94
C LYS A 54 -3.12 8.33 -7.94
N ARG A 55 -1.87 8.21 -7.46
CA ARG A 55 -0.73 7.89 -8.29
C ARG A 55 -0.93 6.58 -9.08
N ALA A 56 -1.44 5.54 -8.43
CA ALA A 56 -1.74 4.28 -9.09
C ALA A 56 -2.81 4.45 -10.17
N VAL A 57 -3.89 5.19 -9.91
CA VAL A 57 -4.93 5.48 -10.92
C VAL A 57 -4.34 6.22 -12.12
N ASP A 58 -3.52 7.25 -11.89
CA ASP A 58 -2.86 8.02 -12.95
C ASP A 58 -1.90 7.13 -13.77
N GLN A 59 -1.18 6.23 -13.12
CA GLN A 59 -0.22 5.31 -13.76
C GLN A 59 -0.91 4.24 -14.62
N TYR A 60 -2.00 3.65 -14.14
CA TYR A 60 -2.69 2.56 -14.84
C TYR A 60 -3.81 3.04 -15.78
N GLY A 61 -4.21 4.31 -15.69
CA GLY A 61 -5.28 4.92 -16.52
C GLY A 61 -6.68 4.34 -16.29
N ASP A 62 -6.83 3.39 -15.38
CA ASP A 62 -8.08 2.72 -15.04
C ASP A 62 -8.12 2.38 -13.53
N GLN A 63 -9.21 2.74 -12.88
CA GLN A 63 -9.40 2.53 -11.45
C GLN A 63 -9.34 1.04 -11.06
N GLY A 64 -9.99 0.17 -11.83
CA GLY A 64 -10.02 -1.26 -11.51
C GLY A 64 -8.65 -1.91 -11.61
N LYS A 65 -7.85 -1.53 -12.62
CA LYS A 65 -6.46 -1.99 -12.79
C LYS A 65 -5.56 -1.45 -11.67
N ALA A 66 -5.72 -0.18 -11.30
CA ALA A 66 -5.00 0.42 -10.20
C ALA A 66 -5.28 -0.29 -8.87
N GLU A 67 -6.55 -0.52 -8.56
CA GLU A 67 -6.97 -1.23 -7.34
C GLU A 67 -6.47 -2.68 -7.30
N ALA A 68 -6.50 -3.37 -8.45
CA ALA A 68 -5.93 -4.72 -8.54
C ALA A 68 -4.42 -4.71 -8.27
N ALA A 69 -3.68 -3.75 -8.82
CA ALA A 69 -2.24 -3.59 -8.59
C ALA A 69 -1.93 -3.26 -7.12
N LEU A 70 -2.71 -2.39 -6.48
CA LEU A 70 -2.55 -2.06 -5.06
C LEU A 70 -2.80 -3.28 -4.15
N VAL A 71 -3.82 -4.08 -4.46
CA VAL A 71 -4.09 -5.33 -3.73
C VAL A 71 -2.97 -6.35 -3.90
N GLU A 72 -2.42 -6.50 -5.10
CA GLU A 72 -1.27 -7.42 -5.31
C GLU A 72 -0.01 -6.91 -4.59
N ARG A 73 0.19 -5.58 -4.53
CA ARG A 73 1.26 -4.95 -3.74
C ARG A 73 1.09 -5.28 -2.24
N GLU A 74 -0.11 -5.10 -1.71
CA GLU A 74 -0.43 -5.44 -0.33
C GLU A 74 -0.19 -6.93 -0.03
N LYS A 75 -0.68 -7.83 -0.89
CA LYS A 75 -0.46 -9.28 -0.76
C LYS A 75 1.03 -9.66 -0.79
N ARG A 76 1.83 -8.96 -1.59
CA ARG A 76 3.27 -9.19 -1.66
C ARG A 76 3.95 -8.78 -0.35
N VAL A 77 3.67 -7.56 0.13
CA VAL A 77 4.26 -7.03 1.37
C VAL A 77 3.87 -7.87 2.58
N ARG A 78 2.62 -8.33 2.67
CA ARG A 78 2.16 -9.25 3.74
C ARG A 78 2.90 -10.59 3.79
N LYS A 79 3.57 -11.00 2.72
CA LYS A 79 4.41 -12.23 2.70
C LYS A 79 5.82 -11.96 3.19
N LEU A 80 6.22 -10.70 3.30
CA LEU A 80 7.51 -10.31 3.85
C LEU A 80 7.45 -10.42 5.38
N ASP A 81 8.54 -10.91 5.96
CA ASP A 81 8.71 -10.98 7.42
C ASP A 81 9.33 -9.65 7.91
N ILE A 82 8.58 -8.55 7.71
CA ILE A 82 9.00 -7.21 8.12
C ILE A 82 9.05 -7.16 9.64
N ARG A 83 10.18 -6.69 10.18
CA ARG A 83 10.42 -6.63 11.62
C ARG A 83 10.68 -5.21 12.12
N GLY A 84 10.41 -4.99 13.37
CA GLY A 84 10.90 -3.80 14.08
C GLY A 84 12.42 -3.89 14.32
N LEU A 85 13.03 -2.73 14.55
CA LEU A 85 14.42 -2.62 14.94
C LEU A 85 14.61 -2.90 16.43
N THR A 86 15.74 -3.47 16.80
CA THR A 86 16.18 -3.52 18.19
C THR A 86 16.59 -2.13 18.68
N ARG A 87 16.69 -1.95 19.99
CA ARG A 87 17.14 -0.68 20.58
C ARG A 87 18.53 -0.27 20.10
N ASP A 88 19.43 -1.24 19.99
CA ASP A 88 20.81 -0.98 19.57
C ASP A 88 20.88 -0.61 18.09
N GLU A 89 20.12 -1.28 17.24
CA GLU A 89 19.96 -0.91 15.82
C GLU A 89 19.41 0.51 15.67
N LYS A 90 18.36 0.87 16.45
CA LYS A 90 17.80 2.23 16.44
C LYS A 90 18.83 3.28 16.81
N ASN A 91 19.60 3.04 17.88
CA ASN A 91 20.64 3.94 18.31
C ASN A 91 21.73 4.09 17.24
N GLN A 92 22.19 2.98 16.67
CA GLN A 92 23.21 2.98 15.62
C GLN A 92 22.74 3.76 14.37
N PHE A 93 21.53 3.50 13.88
CA PHE A 93 20.98 4.22 12.76
C PHE A 93 20.81 5.71 13.06
N SER A 94 20.31 6.07 14.23
CA SER A 94 20.18 7.47 14.67
C SER A 94 21.52 8.19 14.69
N ASP A 95 22.57 7.57 15.20
CA ASP A 95 23.91 8.17 15.26
C ASP A 95 24.54 8.29 13.87
N ASN A 96 24.33 7.32 12.98
CA ASN A 96 24.78 7.40 11.59
C ASN A 96 24.03 8.54 10.85
N TRP A 97 22.73 8.68 11.09
CA TRP A 97 21.95 9.79 10.52
C TRP A 97 22.49 11.16 10.96
N LYS A 98 22.79 11.35 12.25
CA LYS A 98 23.40 12.59 12.76
C LYS A 98 24.73 12.90 12.08
N LYS A 99 25.59 11.90 11.86
CA LYS A 99 26.86 12.06 11.15
C LYS A 99 26.64 12.48 9.69
N THR A 100 25.68 11.86 9.00
CA THR A 100 25.33 12.22 7.61
C THR A 100 24.78 13.65 7.52
N GLN A 101 23.94 14.06 8.49
CA GLN A 101 23.47 15.44 8.58
C GLN A 101 24.61 16.45 8.84
N ALA A 102 25.53 16.14 9.72
CA ALA A 102 26.69 17.00 9.99
C ALA A 102 27.57 17.16 8.74
N ARG A 103 27.80 16.06 8.00
CA ARG A 103 28.56 16.08 6.75
C ARG A 103 27.93 16.94 5.66
N PHE A 104 26.60 17.09 5.68
CA PHE A 104 25.89 17.90 4.68
C PHE A 104 26.38 19.36 4.65
N VAL A 105 26.84 19.90 5.77
CA VAL A 105 27.35 21.29 5.86
C VAL A 105 28.57 21.50 4.97
N ASP A 106 29.49 20.55 4.98
CA ASP A 106 30.75 20.64 4.26
C ASP A 106 30.71 19.99 2.89
N ALA A 107 29.91 18.94 2.72
CA ALA A 107 29.85 18.12 1.52
C ALA A 107 28.38 17.69 1.18
N PRO A 108 27.53 18.60 0.68
CA PRO A 108 26.11 18.32 0.45
C PRO A 108 25.84 17.14 -0.50
N SER A 109 26.56 17.08 -1.63
CA SER A 109 26.35 16.04 -2.64
C SER A 109 26.68 14.62 -2.13
N PRO A 110 27.84 14.37 -1.52
CA PRO A 110 28.12 13.08 -0.86
C PRO A 110 27.13 12.74 0.26
N ALA A 111 26.72 13.74 1.08
CA ALA A 111 25.80 13.51 2.20
C ALA A 111 24.42 13.01 1.73
N VAL A 112 23.90 13.54 0.61
CA VAL A 112 22.63 13.03 0.02
C VAL A 112 22.78 11.60 -0.46
N SER A 113 23.93 11.23 -1.05
CA SER A 113 24.19 9.85 -1.46
C SER A 113 24.29 8.90 -0.26
N GLU A 114 24.88 9.36 0.84
CA GLU A 114 24.91 8.61 2.10
C GLU A 114 23.52 8.46 2.73
N ALA A 115 22.70 9.52 2.70
CA ALA A 115 21.32 9.44 3.20
C ALA A 115 20.49 8.40 2.42
N ASP A 116 20.62 8.33 1.09
CA ASP A 116 19.98 7.29 0.27
C ASP A 116 20.48 5.89 0.65
N GLY A 117 21.80 5.74 0.86
CA GLY A 117 22.39 4.48 1.33
C GLY A 117 21.84 4.07 2.70
N LEU A 118 21.83 4.99 3.65
CA LEU A 118 21.38 4.75 5.02
C LEU A 118 19.89 4.35 5.09
N VAL A 119 19.03 4.97 4.27
CA VAL A 119 17.62 4.58 4.14
C VAL A 119 17.51 3.14 3.61
N LYS A 120 18.33 2.76 2.61
CA LYS A 120 18.35 1.37 2.11
C LYS A 120 18.83 0.37 3.15
N GLU A 121 19.86 0.70 3.91
CA GLU A 121 20.37 -0.14 5.00
C GLU A 121 19.28 -0.33 6.08
N LEU A 122 18.57 0.74 6.43
CA LEU A 122 17.46 0.70 7.38
C LEU A 122 16.30 -0.19 6.88
N MET A 123 15.96 -0.09 5.59
CA MET A 123 14.98 -0.98 4.97
C MET A 123 15.43 -2.44 5.04
N LEU A 124 16.69 -2.74 4.71
CA LEU A 124 17.26 -4.09 4.83
C LEU A 124 17.21 -4.63 6.26
N ALA A 125 17.58 -3.81 7.24
CA ALA A 125 17.53 -4.19 8.66
C ALA A 125 16.10 -4.56 9.09
N ARG A 126 15.10 -3.91 8.49
CA ARG A 126 13.67 -4.21 8.67
C ARG A 126 13.16 -5.33 7.77
N ARG A 127 14.01 -5.92 6.93
CA ARG A 127 13.68 -6.99 5.97
C ARG A 127 12.78 -6.57 4.80
N TYR A 128 12.75 -5.27 4.47
CA TYR A 128 12.20 -4.86 3.18
C TYR A 128 13.16 -5.26 2.04
N PRO A 129 12.64 -5.74 0.89
CA PRO A 129 13.46 -5.96 -0.29
C PRO A 129 14.03 -4.63 -0.82
N VAL A 130 15.32 -4.59 -1.14
CA VAL A 130 15.97 -3.38 -1.68
C VAL A 130 16.36 -3.51 -3.16
N GLY A 131 15.57 -4.20 -3.96
CA GLY A 131 15.72 -4.28 -5.41
C GLY A 131 15.57 -2.92 -6.11
N GLU A 132 14.90 -2.90 -7.26
CA GLU A 132 14.66 -1.68 -8.03
C GLU A 132 13.89 -0.62 -7.22
N PHE A 133 14.20 0.67 -7.48
CA PHE A 133 13.63 1.78 -6.71
C PHE A 133 12.09 1.78 -6.70
N GLU A 134 11.46 1.65 -7.87
CA GLU A 134 10.00 1.67 -7.97
C GLU A 134 9.35 0.53 -7.16
N GLN A 135 10.00 -0.63 -7.12
CA GLN A 135 9.55 -1.75 -6.31
C GLN A 135 9.67 -1.45 -4.81
N ARG A 136 10.81 -0.86 -4.36
CA ARG A 136 10.99 -0.44 -2.96
C ARG A 136 9.96 0.58 -2.52
N ALA A 137 9.77 1.64 -3.33
CA ALA A 137 8.78 2.68 -3.05
C ALA A 137 7.36 2.10 -3.00
N ALA A 138 7.06 1.14 -3.91
CA ALA A 138 5.79 0.43 -3.90
C ALA A 138 5.60 -0.43 -2.63
N ASP A 139 6.63 -1.12 -2.16
CA ASP A 139 6.54 -1.95 -0.96
C ASP A 139 6.39 -1.11 0.31
N VAL A 140 7.18 -0.03 0.44
CA VAL A 140 7.07 0.92 1.56
C VAL A 140 5.71 1.61 1.60
N SER A 141 5.09 1.89 0.44
CA SER A 141 3.79 2.57 0.38
C SER A 141 2.63 1.79 1.00
N VAL A 142 2.80 0.50 1.25
CA VAL A 142 1.76 -0.35 1.90
C VAL A 142 1.63 -0.02 3.38
N ASP A 143 2.78 0.14 4.05
CA ASP A 143 2.84 0.37 5.50
C ASP A 143 3.03 1.87 5.83
N HIS A 144 3.64 2.64 4.92
CA HIS A 144 4.03 4.03 5.11
C HIS A 144 3.59 4.94 3.95
N PRO A 145 2.28 5.01 3.62
CA PRO A 145 1.78 5.73 2.45
C PRO A 145 2.03 7.25 2.51
N ASP A 146 2.10 7.82 3.70
CA ASP A 146 2.24 9.26 3.90
C ASP A 146 3.65 9.77 3.58
N VAL A 147 4.67 8.92 3.77
CA VAL A 147 6.08 9.32 3.58
C VAL A 147 6.69 8.84 2.26
N VAL A 148 6.02 7.95 1.52
CA VAL A 148 6.57 7.41 0.27
C VAL A 148 6.76 8.48 -0.82
N ASN A 149 5.93 9.52 -0.84
CA ASN A 149 6.11 10.65 -1.75
C ASN A 149 7.40 11.42 -1.46
N ASN A 150 7.74 11.59 -0.18
CA ASN A 150 9.03 12.16 0.22
C ASN A 150 10.19 11.29 -0.29
N TYR A 151 10.08 9.98 -0.17
CA TYR A 151 11.10 9.07 -0.69
C TYR A 151 11.30 9.19 -2.21
N ARG A 152 10.21 9.31 -2.97
CA ARG A 152 10.29 9.52 -4.42
C ARG A 152 10.94 10.85 -4.78
N ASN A 153 10.55 11.93 -4.11
CA ASN A 153 11.13 13.25 -4.33
C ASN A 153 12.63 13.29 -3.98
N ALA A 154 13.01 12.68 -2.86
CA ALA A 154 14.40 12.57 -2.47
C ALA A 154 15.24 11.80 -3.51
N HIS A 155 14.71 10.67 -3.99
CA HIS A 155 15.37 9.86 -5.00
C HIS A 155 15.54 10.60 -6.34
N GLU A 156 14.51 11.32 -6.81
CA GLU A 156 14.60 12.13 -8.03
C GLU A 156 15.72 13.16 -7.93
N ILE A 157 15.83 13.83 -6.77
CA ILE A 157 16.90 14.79 -6.54
C ILE A 157 18.27 14.06 -6.48
N ALA A 158 18.34 12.91 -5.84
CA ALA A 158 19.57 12.13 -5.79
C ALA A 158 20.04 11.67 -7.18
N GLU A 159 19.13 11.31 -8.08
CA GLU A 159 19.47 11.00 -9.48
C GLU A 159 19.97 12.24 -10.25
N ARG A 160 19.35 13.40 -10.03
CA ARG A 160 19.86 14.68 -10.58
C ARG A 160 21.23 15.02 -10.02
N ASN A 161 21.47 14.74 -8.75
CA ASN A 161 22.79 14.95 -8.11
C ASN A 161 23.89 14.10 -8.76
N LYS A 162 23.64 12.82 -9.06
CA LYS A 162 24.60 11.95 -9.77
C LYS A 162 25.04 12.52 -11.12
N SER A 163 24.15 13.25 -11.79
CA SER A 163 24.42 13.91 -13.07
C SER A 163 24.92 15.35 -12.93
N GLY A 164 25.21 15.82 -11.71
CA GLY A 164 25.69 17.17 -11.43
C GLY A 164 24.66 18.29 -11.71
N LYS A 165 23.37 17.94 -11.78
CA LYS A 165 22.26 18.87 -12.10
C LYS A 165 21.47 19.35 -10.88
N ALA A 166 21.76 18.87 -9.70
CA ALA A 166 21.10 19.30 -8.47
C ALA A 166 21.77 20.55 -7.91
N THR A 167 20.96 21.54 -7.52
CA THR A 167 21.43 22.71 -6.78
C THR A 167 21.60 22.37 -5.30
N THR A 168 22.32 23.22 -4.54
CA THR A 168 22.44 23.03 -3.07
C THR A 168 21.09 23.04 -2.38
N GLU A 169 20.13 23.82 -2.86
CA GLU A 169 18.77 23.83 -2.31
C GLU A 169 18.02 22.54 -2.64
N ASP A 170 18.18 21.98 -3.84
CA ASP A 170 17.66 20.66 -4.16
C ASP A 170 18.21 19.61 -3.19
N LEU A 171 19.52 19.63 -2.93
CA LEU A 171 20.18 18.70 -2.00
C LEU A 171 19.65 18.87 -0.58
N ARG A 172 19.39 20.11 -0.14
CA ARG A 172 18.77 20.36 1.16
C ARG A 172 17.36 19.78 1.22
N GLN A 173 16.57 19.93 0.18
CA GLN A 173 15.23 19.32 0.08
C GLN A 173 15.31 17.78 0.12
N ALA A 174 16.26 17.18 -0.61
CA ALA A 174 16.47 15.73 -0.57
C ALA A 174 16.76 15.24 0.86
N MET A 175 17.60 15.93 1.62
CA MET A 175 17.88 15.57 3.03
C MET A 175 16.63 15.63 3.90
N VAL A 176 15.76 16.65 3.71
CA VAL A 176 14.49 16.78 4.43
C VAL A 176 13.55 15.59 4.08
N HIS A 177 13.46 15.27 2.80
CA HIS A 177 12.63 14.18 2.32
C HIS A 177 13.12 12.80 2.77
N TYR A 178 14.44 12.53 2.70
CA TYR A 178 15.02 11.28 3.24
C TYR A 178 14.82 11.18 4.75
N ARG A 179 14.95 12.30 5.47
CA ARG A 179 14.72 12.34 6.91
C ARG A 179 13.32 11.88 7.27
N SER A 180 12.29 12.37 6.57
CA SER A 180 10.91 12.00 6.84
C SER A 180 10.68 10.49 6.76
N LEU A 181 11.19 9.83 5.71
CA LEU A 181 11.11 8.38 5.59
C LEU A 181 11.97 7.66 6.63
N PHE A 182 13.18 8.17 6.88
CA PHE A 182 14.10 7.57 7.83
C PHE A 182 13.52 7.55 9.26
N GLU A 183 12.97 8.67 9.73
CA GLU A 183 12.33 8.79 11.04
C GLU A 183 11.12 7.86 11.15
N GLU A 184 10.26 7.81 10.13
CA GLU A 184 9.11 6.89 10.09
C GLU A 184 9.55 5.42 10.21
N LEU A 185 10.53 4.99 9.41
CA LEU A 185 11.06 3.62 9.47
C LEU A 185 11.80 3.31 10.78
N LEU A 186 12.40 4.30 11.42
CA LEU A 186 13.11 4.16 12.69
C LEU A 186 12.15 3.98 13.86
N GLU A 187 11.02 4.72 13.87
CA GLU A 187 10.08 4.79 14.99
C GLU A 187 9.10 3.63 15.01
N THR A 188 8.70 3.11 13.83
CA THR A 188 7.73 2.02 13.73
C THR A 188 8.21 0.79 14.49
N THR A 189 7.53 0.48 15.57
CA THR A 189 7.90 -0.62 16.47
C THR A 189 7.40 -1.98 15.96
N ALA A 190 8.01 -3.08 16.44
CA ALA A 190 7.53 -4.44 16.16
C ALA A 190 6.07 -4.66 16.60
N ALA A 191 5.57 -3.86 17.56
CA ALA A 191 4.20 -3.91 18.05
C ALA A 191 3.17 -3.45 16.98
N GLU A 192 3.51 -2.48 16.14
CA GLU A 192 2.64 -2.03 15.05
C GLU A 192 2.63 -3.04 13.91
N SER A 193 3.77 -3.66 13.61
CA SER A 193 3.86 -4.76 12.64
C SER A 193 3.07 -6.00 13.10
N SER A 194 3.05 -6.31 14.41
CA SER A 194 2.28 -7.43 14.98
C SER A 194 0.77 -7.12 15.03
N ASN A 195 0.35 -5.90 15.36
CA ASN A 195 -1.05 -5.48 15.33
C ASN A 195 -1.64 -5.54 13.92
N GLN A 196 -0.85 -5.23 12.91
CA GLN A 196 -1.25 -5.34 11.51
C GLN A 196 -1.42 -6.81 11.09
N SER A 197 -0.54 -7.70 11.57
CA SER A 197 -0.65 -9.15 11.37
C SER A 197 -1.85 -9.77 12.10
N GLU A 198 -2.19 -9.29 13.29
CA GLU A 198 -3.34 -9.75 14.06
C GLU A 198 -4.67 -9.28 13.49
N ARG A 199 -4.78 -8.03 13.04
CA ARG A 199 -5.95 -7.53 12.31
C ARG A 199 -6.20 -8.33 11.04
N THR A 200 -5.14 -8.72 10.35
CA THR A 200 -5.22 -9.54 9.13
C THR A 200 -5.67 -10.99 9.42
N LYS A 201 -5.32 -11.54 10.59
CA LYS A 201 -5.80 -12.87 11.02
C LYS A 201 -7.27 -12.81 11.42
N ALA A 202 -7.69 -11.80 12.18
CA ALA A 202 -9.07 -11.60 12.59
C ALA A 202 -10.01 -11.41 11.40
N ASP A 203 -9.62 -10.61 10.39
CA ASP A 203 -10.40 -10.43 9.16
C ASP A 203 -10.55 -11.73 8.34
N LYS A 204 -9.57 -12.64 8.42
CA LYS A 204 -9.67 -13.97 7.76
C LYS A 204 -10.56 -14.95 8.52
N GLU A 205 -10.69 -14.82 9.81
CA GLU A 205 -11.51 -15.69 10.65
C GLU A 205 -13.00 -15.31 10.57
N VAL A 206 -13.29 -14.03 10.38
CA VAL A 206 -14.66 -13.52 10.16
C VAL A 206 -15.17 -13.77 8.72
N ALA A 207 -14.27 -14.05 7.78
CA ALA A 207 -14.62 -14.32 6.37
C ALA A 207 -14.79 -15.82 6.05
N LYS A 208 -14.79 -16.70 7.06
CA LYS A 208 -14.97 -18.15 6.95
C LYS A 208 -16.31 -18.58 7.52
#